data_97e5d07560bc62083f086e5b8791d3f8
#
_entry.id   97e5d07560bc62083f086e5b8791d3f8
#
_cell.length_a   1.000
_cell.length_b   1.000
_cell.length_c   1.000
_cell.angle_alpha   90.00
_cell.angle_beta   90.00
_cell.angle_gamma   90.00
#
_symmetry.space_group_name_H-M   'P 1'
#
loop_
_entity.id
_entity.type
_entity.pdbx_description
1 polymer ?
#
loop_
_entity_poly.entity_id
_entity_poly.type
_entity_poly.pdbx_seq_one_letter_code
_entity_poly.pdbx_strand_id
1 'polypeptide(L)'
;MTNLYRFGGLLAALLMSASVYAGDIQVENAWARATAPGQDAAGVDLTITSKQAATLVGVSSAACKTVQLHCMTMTHDSGMMKMREVETIELPAGKRVNLREGGYHLMLTGLKAPLKAGKSVPLTLSIKVANKRMVKVKTKAKVKPLTATNASPKEKEDEHLRDY
;
A
#
# COMPACT_ATOMS: atom_id res chain seq x y z
N MET A 1 38.71 -53.98 21.87
CA MET A 1 37.64 -53.31 22.66
C MET A 1 37.72 -51.83 22.41
N THR A 2 37.07 -51.36 21.36
CA THR A 2 37.10 -49.94 20.99
C THR A 2 35.70 -49.56 20.59
N ASN A 3 35.03 -48.85 21.50
CA ASN A 3 33.68 -48.28 21.27
C ASN A 3 33.77 -47.01 20.47
N LEU A 4 33.31 -47.09 19.24
CA LEU A 4 33.19 -45.96 18.29
C LEU A 4 31.83 -45.31 18.48
N TYR A 5 31.78 -44.19 19.24
CA TYR A 5 30.57 -43.37 19.34
C TYR A 5 30.42 -42.50 18.09
N ARG A 6 29.52 -42.89 17.25
CA ARG A 6 29.05 -42.07 16.08
C ARG A 6 28.15 -40.98 16.59
N PHE A 7 28.68 -39.77 16.77
CA PHE A 7 27.89 -38.59 16.94
C PHE A 7 27.38 -38.13 15.58
N GLY A 8 26.13 -38.50 15.27
CA GLY A 8 25.38 -37.93 14.17
C GLY A 8 24.91 -36.52 14.54
N GLY A 9 25.64 -35.51 14.09
CA GLY A 9 25.20 -34.12 14.22
C GLY A 9 24.04 -33.83 13.27
N LEU A 10 22.84 -33.72 13.83
CA LEU A 10 21.67 -33.24 13.15
C LEU A 10 21.77 -31.71 12.97
N LEU A 11 22.27 -31.28 11.82
CA LEU A 11 22.33 -29.87 11.46
C LEU A 11 20.90 -29.42 11.11
N ALA A 12 20.16 -28.95 12.11
CA ALA A 12 18.89 -28.31 11.93
C ALA A 12 19.14 -26.95 11.25
N ALA A 13 18.96 -26.89 9.94
CA ALA A 13 18.93 -25.65 9.19
C ALA A 13 17.67 -24.85 9.63
N LEU A 14 17.86 -23.92 10.55
CA LEU A 14 16.85 -22.89 10.83
C LEU A 14 16.72 -22.04 9.57
N LEU A 15 15.68 -22.28 8.81
CA LEU A 15 15.16 -21.35 7.81
C LEU A 15 14.62 -20.13 8.57
N MET A 16 15.50 -19.19 8.88
CA MET A 16 15.09 -17.85 9.29
C MET A 16 14.40 -17.20 8.10
N SER A 17 13.09 -17.26 8.10
CA SER A 17 12.27 -16.37 7.30
C SER A 17 12.66 -14.94 7.69
N ALA A 18 13.49 -14.31 6.87
CA ALA A 18 13.81 -12.89 6.99
C ALA A 18 12.53 -12.12 6.69
N SER A 19 11.69 -11.93 7.71
CA SER A 19 10.71 -10.87 7.71
C SER A 19 11.52 -9.60 7.52
N VAL A 20 11.38 -8.97 6.35
CA VAL A 20 11.96 -7.66 6.09
C VAL A 20 11.22 -6.69 6.99
N TYR A 21 11.71 -6.56 8.21
CA TYR A 21 11.27 -5.55 9.15
C TYR A 21 11.75 -4.19 8.65
N ALA A 22 10.90 -3.51 7.89
CA ALA A 22 10.82 -2.08 7.96
C ALA A 22 10.10 -1.77 9.29
N GLY A 23 10.72 -2.11 10.42
CA GLY A 23 10.10 -2.34 11.73
C GLY A 23 9.29 -1.18 12.31
N ASP A 24 9.29 -0.03 11.66
CA ASP A 24 8.58 1.17 12.11
C ASP A 24 7.51 1.65 11.13
N ILE A 25 7.41 1.04 9.93
CA ILE A 25 6.46 1.45 8.90
C ILE A 25 5.59 0.26 8.50
N GLN A 26 4.29 0.44 8.59
CA GLN A 26 3.27 -0.53 8.28
C GLN A 26 2.42 -0.05 7.11
N VAL A 27 2.25 -0.90 6.10
CA VAL A 27 1.38 -0.63 4.94
C VAL A 27 0.26 -1.66 4.93
N GLU A 28 -0.97 -1.19 4.94
CA GLU A 28 -2.16 -2.02 5.03
C GLU A 28 -3.16 -1.70 3.92
N ASN A 29 -4.05 -2.65 3.65
CA ASN A 29 -5.20 -2.47 2.76
C ASN A 29 -4.86 -1.94 1.36
N ALA A 30 -3.68 -2.30 0.83
CA ALA A 30 -3.30 -1.89 -0.50
C ALA A 30 -4.15 -2.59 -1.56
N TRP A 31 -4.86 -1.80 -2.37
CA TRP A 31 -5.64 -2.33 -3.48
C TRP A 31 -5.76 -1.32 -4.63
N ALA A 32 -6.01 -1.83 -5.83
CA ALA A 32 -6.30 -1.05 -7.02
C ALA A 32 -7.58 -1.55 -7.67
N ARG A 33 -8.25 -0.71 -8.45
CA ARG A 33 -9.39 -1.13 -9.26
C ARG A 33 -8.90 -1.71 -10.58
N ALA A 34 -9.56 -2.76 -11.06
CA ALA A 34 -9.31 -3.27 -12.41
C ALA A 34 -9.53 -2.16 -13.45
N THR A 35 -8.82 -2.23 -14.56
CA THR A 35 -8.91 -1.23 -15.63
C THR A 35 -9.74 -1.75 -16.79
N ALA A 36 -10.47 -0.85 -17.46
CA ALA A 36 -11.14 -1.12 -18.71
C ALA A 36 -10.11 -1.23 -19.86
N PRO A 37 -10.46 -1.88 -20.98
CA PRO A 37 -9.61 -1.91 -22.16
C PRO A 37 -9.25 -0.50 -22.64
N GLY A 38 -7.97 -0.25 -22.93
CA GLY A 38 -7.47 1.06 -23.37
C GLY A 38 -7.20 2.05 -22.23
N GLN A 39 -7.52 1.75 -21.00
CA GLN A 39 -7.21 2.58 -19.84
C GLN A 39 -5.76 2.36 -19.42
N ASP A 40 -4.95 3.42 -19.42
CA ASP A 40 -3.52 3.38 -19.10
C ASP A 40 -3.18 3.94 -17.72
N ALA A 41 -4.19 4.34 -16.95
CA ALA A 41 -4.03 4.87 -15.60
C ALA A 41 -4.96 4.18 -14.60
N ALA A 42 -4.52 4.05 -13.36
CA ALA A 42 -5.30 3.48 -12.26
C ALA A 42 -4.95 4.11 -10.92
N GLY A 43 -5.96 4.30 -10.08
CA GLY A 43 -5.78 4.69 -8.69
C GLY A 43 -5.42 3.50 -7.80
N VAL A 44 -4.60 3.75 -6.81
CA VAL A 44 -4.26 2.79 -5.74
C VAL A 44 -4.62 3.39 -4.39
N ASP A 45 -5.29 2.60 -3.59
CA ASP A 45 -5.63 2.91 -2.21
C ASP A 45 -4.74 2.10 -1.28
N LEU A 46 -4.23 2.73 -0.23
CA LEU A 46 -3.52 2.05 0.83
C LEU A 46 -3.47 2.93 2.09
N THR A 47 -3.18 2.31 3.21
CA THR A 47 -2.98 3.00 4.49
C THR A 47 -1.54 2.80 4.94
N ILE A 48 -0.90 3.88 5.35
CA ILE A 48 0.47 3.87 5.90
C ILE A 48 0.42 4.33 7.36
N THR A 49 1.10 3.60 8.21
CA THR A 49 1.34 3.99 9.60
C THR A 49 2.83 3.93 9.88
N SER A 50 3.39 5.03 10.38
CA SER A 50 4.78 5.08 10.83
C SER A 50 4.84 5.31 12.34
N LYS A 51 5.66 4.55 13.06
CA LYS A 51 5.85 4.74 14.50
C LYS A 51 6.52 6.07 14.82
N GLN A 52 7.38 6.54 13.93
CA GLN A 52 8.08 7.82 14.02
C GLN A 52 7.63 8.73 12.89
N ALA A 53 7.81 10.04 13.08
CA ALA A 53 7.55 11.00 12.02
C ALA A 53 8.41 10.65 10.77
N ALA A 54 7.77 10.57 9.63
CA ALA A 54 8.38 10.20 8.36
C ALA A 54 7.70 10.95 7.21
N THR A 55 8.26 10.83 6.01
CA THR A 55 7.74 11.45 4.80
C THR A 55 7.77 10.46 3.65
N LEU A 56 6.64 10.22 3.03
CA LEU A 56 6.57 9.48 1.77
C LEU A 56 7.08 10.39 0.65
N VAL A 57 8.19 10.03 0.04
CA VAL A 57 8.86 10.86 -0.99
C VAL A 57 8.71 10.29 -2.40
N GLY A 58 8.12 9.13 -2.54
CA GLY A 58 7.84 8.56 -3.85
C GLY A 58 7.33 7.13 -3.77
N VAL A 59 6.71 6.71 -4.85
CA VAL A 59 6.26 5.33 -5.05
C VAL A 59 6.64 4.91 -6.47
N SER A 60 7.05 3.67 -6.62
CA SER A 60 7.35 3.08 -7.92
C SER A 60 6.66 1.72 -8.07
N SER A 61 6.44 1.33 -9.32
CA SER A 61 5.87 0.03 -9.66
C SER A 61 6.45 -0.49 -10.97
N ALA A 62 6.70 -1.79 -11.04
CA ALA A 62 7.08 -2.44 -12.30
C ALA A 62 5.91 -2.53 -13.31
N ALA A 63 4.67 -2.34 -12.85
CA ALA A 63 3.46 -2.46 -13.68
C ALA A 63 3.14 -1.20 -14.50
N CYS A 64 3.80 -0.07 -14.23
CA CYS A 64 3.55 1.22 -14.89
C CYS A 64 4.85 1.99 -15.15
N LYS A 65 4.75 3.08 -15.89
CA LYS A 65 5.89 3.97 -16.13
C LYS A 65 6.16 4.86 -14.94
N THR A 66 5.12 5.45 -14.36
CA THR A 66 5.24 6.43 -13.28
C THR A 66 4.12 6.23 -12.26
N VAL A 67 4.41 6.51 -11.00
CA VAL A 67 3.41 6.65 -9.93
C VAL A 67 3.47 8.08 -9.42
N GLN A 68 2.33 8.76 -9.47
CA GLN A 68 2.20 10.14 -9.01
C GLN A 68 1.49 10.20 -7.67
N LEU A 69 1.91 11.11 -6.82
CA LEU A 69 1.25 11.46 -5.57
C LEU A 69 0.36 12.67 -5.83
N HIS A 70 -0.92 12.56 -5.55
CA HIS A 70 -1.87 13.65 -5.72
C HIS A 70 -2.52 14.00 -4.38
N CYS A 71 -2.88 15.27 -4.23
CA CYS A 71 -3.66 15.78 -3.11
C CYS A 71 -4.88 16.53 -3.63
N MET A 72 -6.02 16.31 -2.98
CA MET A 72 -7.23 17.08 -3.22
C MET A 72 -7.20 18.33 -2.35
N THR A 73 -7.24 19.50 -2.96
CA THR A 73 -7.31 20.78 -2.27
C THR A 73 -8.56 21.54 -2.67
N MET A 74 -9.21 22.18 -1.68
CA MET A 74 -10.31 23.09 -1.94
C MET A 74 -9.76 24.46 -2.30
N THR A 75 -10.22 25.03 -3.42
CA THR A 75 -9.88 26.42 -3.78
C THR A 75 -10.81 27.37 -3.05
N HIS A 76 -10.22 28.33 -2.30
CA HIS A 76 -10.98 29.28 -1.51
C HIS A 76 -11.93 30.17 -2.32
N ASP A 77 -11.58 30.46 -3.58
CA ASP A 77 -12.34 31.38 -4.42
C ASP A 77 -13.60 30.78 -5.05
N SER A 78 -13.64 29.48 -5.29
CA SER A 78 -14.74 28.81 -6.01
C SER A 78 -15.36 27.64 -5.25
N GLY A 79 -14.81 27.24 -4.11
CA GLY A 79 -15.25 26.05 -3.38
C GLY A 79 -15.04 24.72 -4.13
N MET A 80 -14.35 24.76 -5.28
CA MET A 80 -14.11 23.57 -6.08
C MET A 80 -12.93 22.77 -5.55
N MET A 81 -13.09 21.44 -5.56
CA MET A 81 -11.99 20.53 -5.27
C MET A 81 -11.09 20.40 -6.50
N LYS A 82 -9.81 20.70 -6.33
CA LYS A 82 -8.80 20.48 -7.37
C LYS A 82 -7.80 19.43 -6.92
N MET A 83 -7.47 18.53 -7.83
CA MET A 83 -6.40 17.56 -7.66
C MET A 83 -5.08 18.22 -8.06
N ARG A 84 -4.07 18.14 -7.20
CA ARG A 84 -2.72 18.65 -7.44
C ARG A 84 -1.72 17.54 -7.21
N GLU A 85 -0.74 17.44 -8.09
CA GLU A 85 0.44 16.61 -7.85
C GLU A 85 1.23 17.20 -6.69
N VAL A 86 1.69 16.34 -5.80
CA VAL A 86 2.56 16.68 -4.67
C VAL A 86 3.79 15.80 -4.69
N GLU A 87 4.91 16.36 -4.28
CA GLU A 87 6.17 15.62 -4.26
C GLU A 87 6.26 14.67 -3.05
N THR A 88 5.63 15.05 -1.95
CA THR A 88 5.75 14.33 -0.68
C THR A 88 4.42 14.30 0.07
N ILE A 89 4.28 13.29 0.92
CA ILE A 89 3.17 13.16 1.87
C ILE A 89 3.75 12.94 3.27
N GLU A 90 3.36 13.79 4.21
CA GLU A 90 3.78 13.67 5.59
C GLU A 90 3.10 12.48 6.28
N LEU A 91 3.89 11.73 7.04
CA LEU A 91 3.46 10.60 7.85
C LEU A 91 3.72 10.90 9.32
N PRO A 92 2.77 11.55 10.03
CA PRO A 92 2.94 11.87 11.43
C PRO A 92 3.10 10.60 12.27
N ALA A 93 3.91 10.67 13.33
CA ALA A 93 4.20 9.54 14.21
C ALA A 93 2.92 8.93 14.79
N GLY A 94 2.76 7.63 14.65
CA GLY A 94 1.63 6.84 15.18
C GLY A 94 0.28 7.08 14.52
N LYS A 95 0.20 7.94 13.49
CA LYS A 95 -1.06 8.22 12.79
C LYS A 95 -1.21 7.34 11.54
N ARG A 96 -2.42 6.85 11.34
CA ARG A 96 -2.80 6.18 10.09
C ARG A 96 -3.07 7.22 9.01
N VAL A 97 -2.31 7.19 7.94
CA VAL A 97 -2.50 8.03 6.75
C VAL A 97 -3.14 7.19 5.67
N ASN A 98 -4.40 7.45 5.38
CA ASN A 98 -5.15 6.78 4.32
C ASN A 98 -4.98 7.57 3.01
N LEU A 99 -4.38 6.92 2.01
CA LEU A 99 -4.15 7.53 0.69
C LEU A 99 -5.38 7.33 -0.22
N ARG A 100 -6.53 7.75 0.24
CA ARG A 100 -7.77 7.94 -0.49
C ARG A 100 -8.72 8.82 0.30
N GLU A 101 -9.09 8.38 1.52
CA GLU A 101 -10.02 9.12 2.38
C GLU A 101 -9.37 10.36 3.01
N GLY A 102 -8.04 10.37 3.12
CA GLY A 102 -7.28 11.50 3.64
C GLY A 102 -7.03 12.64 2.64
N GLY A 103 -7.66 12.63 1.47
CA GLY A 103 -7.46 13.64 0.43
C GLY A 103 -6.22 13.42 -0.43
N TYR A 104 -5.45 12.36 -0.18
CA TYR A 104 -4.32 11.96 -1.00
C TYR A 104 -4.69 10.81 -1.92
N HIS A 105 -4.05 10.74 -3.09
CA HIS A 105 -4.25 9.65 -4.05
C HIS A 105 -2.92 9.21 -4.64
N LEU A 106 -2.78 7.90 -4.85
CA LEU A 106 -1.72 7.34 -5.69
C LEU A 106 -2.30 7.05 -7.06
N MET A 107 -1.66 7.57 -8.10
CA MET A 107 -2.05 7.36 -9.48
C MET A 107 -0.94 6.64 -10.24
N LEU A 108 -1.22 5.43 -10.70
CA LEU A 108 -0.38 4.72 -11.66
C LEU A 108 -0.65 5.29 -13.05
N THR A 109 0.37 5.67 -13.77
CA THR A 109 0.27 6.19 -15.14
C THR A 109 1.20 5.45 -16.10
N GLY A 110 0.76 5.30 -17.34
CA GLY A 110 1.49 4.51 -18.32
C GLY A 110 1.53 3.03 -17.96
N LEU A 111 0.37 2.43 -17.68
CA LEU A 111 0.25 1.00 -17.40
C LEU A 111 0.80 0.18 -18.56
N LYS A 112 1.66 -0.78 -18.27
CA LYS A 112 2.25 -1.69 -19.27
C LYS A 112 1.27 -2.75 -19.76
N ALA A 113 0.28 -3.07 -18.93
CA ALA A 113 -0.79 -4.02 -19.22
C ALA A 113 -2.05 -3.66 -18.40
N PRO A 114 -3.25 -4.05 -18.85
CA PRO A 114 -4.47 -3.86 -18.08
C PRO A 114 -4.40 -4.54 -16.70
N LEU A 115 -4.92 -3.87 -15.68
CA LEU A 115 -5.06 -4.44 -14.34
C LEU A 115 -6.28 -5.36 -14.30
N LYS A 116 -6.04 -6.64 -14.11
CA LYS A 116 -7.09 -7.68 -14.06
C LYS A 116 -7.44 -8.02 -12.61
N ALA A 117 -8.74 -8.11 -12.31
CA ALA A 117 -9.23 -8.55 -11.01
C ALA A 117 -8.59 -9.88 -10.58
N GLY A 118 -8.26 -10.01 -9.30
CA GLY A 118 -7.60 -11.18 -8.73
C GLY A 118 -6.07 -11.19 -8.88
N LYS A 119 -5.49 -10.25 -9.64
CA LYS A 119 -4.03 -10.05 -9.73
C LYS A 119 -3.56 -9.07 -8.68
N SER A 120 -2.25 -8.86 -8.59
CA SER A 120 -1.63 -7.90 -7.70
C SER A 120 -0.67 -7.00 -8.44
N VAL A 121 -0.60 -5.75 -8.00
CA VAL A 121 0.35 -4.75 -8.49
C VAL A 121 1.46 -4.58 -7.46
N PRO A 122 2.72 -4.84 -7.82
CA PRO A 122 3.84 -4.60 -6.91
C PRO A 122 4.08 -3.10 -6.75
N LEU A 123 4.27 -2.65 -5.52
CA LEU A 123 4.57 -1.26 -5.18
C LEU A 123 5.83 -1.20 -4.31
N THR A 124 6.65 -0.21 -4.55
CA THR A 124 7.79 0.13 -3.70
C THR A 124 7.64 1.56 -3.23
N LEU A 125 7.41 1.74 -1.94
CA LEU A 125 7.31 3.05 -1.31
C LEU A 125 8.70 3.48 -0.86
N SER A 126 9.08 4.71 -1.19
CA SER A 126 10.31 5.35 -0.71
C SER A 126 9.93 6.31 0.40
N ILE A 127 10.37 6.04 1.61
CA ILE A 127 10.00 6.80 2.81
C ILE A 127 11.25 7.32 3.48
N LYS A 128 11.28 8.63 3.71
CA LYS A 128 12.33 9.30 4.45
C LYS A 128 11.97 9.31 5.93
N VAL A 129 12.74 8.62 6.73
CA VAL A 129 12.55 8.55 8.19
C VAL A 129 13.50 9.50 8.93
N ALA A 130 13.42 9.54 10.24
CA ALA A 130 14.33 10.32 11.09
C ALA A 130 15.80 10.12 10.64
N ASN A 131 16.62 11.16 10.83
CA ASN A 131 18.03 11.22 10.38
C ASN A 131 18.21 11.18 8.85
N LYS A 132 17.19 11.58 8.08
CA LYS A 132 17.22 11.64 6.61
C LYS A 132 17.50 10.27 5.93
N ARG A 133 17.37 9.18 6.66
CA ARG A 133 17.55 7.83 6.11
C ARG A 133 16.38 7.45 5.22
N MET A 134 16.66 6.89 4.04
CA MET A 134 15.66 6.37 3.12
C MET A 134 15.36 4.91 3.40
N VAL A 135 14.10 4.58 3.56
CA VAL A 135 13.60 3.22 3.71
C VAL A 135 12.71 2.88 2.52
N LYS A 136 12.94 1.72 1.91
CA LYS A 136 12.08 1.20 0.85
C LYS A 136 11.18 0.11 1.41
N VAL A 137 9.88 0.32 1.32
CA VAL A 137 8.86 -0.62 1.75
C VAL A 137 8.19 -1.23 0.53
N LYS A 138 8.29 -2.54 0.36
CA LYS A 138 7.65 -3.28 -0.72
C LYS A 138 6.30 -3.79 -0.26
N THR A 139 5.27 -3.59 -1.08
CA THR A 139 3.93 -4.11 -0.85
C THR A 139 3.29 -4.55 -2.17
N LYS A 140 2.13 -5.18 -2.10
CA LYS A 140 1.34 -5.59 -3.26
C LYS A 140 -0.09 -5.09 -3.09
N ALA A 141 -0.57 -4.30 -4.04
CA ALA A 141 -1.96 -3.89 -4.10
C ALA A 141 -2.79 -4.97 -4.81
N LYS A 142 -3.82 -5.47 -4.15
CA LYS A 142 -4.76 -6.43 -4.77
C LYS A 142 -5.65 -5.72 -5.78
N VAL A 143 -5.80 -6.27 -6.97
CA VAL A 143 -6.70 -5.71 -7.97
C VAL A 143 -8.12 -6.25 -7.73
N LYS A 144 -9.04 -5.33 -7.42
CA LYS A 144 -10.47 -5.61 -7.24
C LYS A 144 -11.25 -5.39 -8.54
N PRO A 145 -12.41 -6.03 -8.73
CA PRO A 145 -13.28 -5.80 -9.90
C PRO A 145 -13.67 -4.33 -10.05
N LEU A 146 -14.02 -3.92 -11.27
CA LEU A 146 -14.51 -2.56 -11.58
C LEU A 146 -15.74 -2.17 -10.75
N THR A 147 -16.59 -3.13 -10.44
CA THR A 147 -17.81 -2.96 -9.64
C THR A 147 -17.58 -2.92 -8.14
N ALA A 148 -16.33 -3.12 -7.68
CA ALA A 148 -16.03 -3.05 -6.26
C ALA A 148 -16.22 -1.62 -5.75
N THR A 149 -17.31 -1.39 -5.06
CA THR A 149 -17.54 -0.20 -4.24
C THR A 149 -16.81 -0.37 -2.91
N ASN A 150 -16.42 0.73 -2.29
CA ASN A 150 -15.73 0.71 -0.99
C ASN A 150 -16.74 0.46 0.14
N ALA A 151 -17.35 -0.69 0.17
CA ALA A 151 -18.06 -1.12 1.36
C ALA A 151 -17.02 -1.35 2.47
N SER A 152 -16.96 -0.40 3.38
CA SER A 152 -16.33 -0.58 4.69
C SER A 152 -16.98 -1.82 5.34
N PRO A 153 -16.22 -2.68 6.05
CA PRO A 153 -16.76 -3.90 6.63
C PRO A 153 -17.82 -3.72 7.77
N LYS A 154 -18.34 -2.52 7.96
CA LYS A 154 -19.21 -2.17 9.09
C LYS A 154 -20.72 -2.20 8.82
N GLU A 155 -21.18 -2.64 7.64
CA GLU A 155 -22.63 -2.60 7.34
C GLU A 155 -23.24 -3.98 7.05
N LYS A 156 -22.86 -5.00 7.78
CA LYS A 156 -23.51 -6.31 7.71
C LYS A 156 -24.16 -6.80 9.02
N GLU A 157 -24.45 -5.92 9.94
CA GLU A 157 -25.02 -6.37 11.24
C GLU A 157 -26.43 -5.88 11.58
N ASP A 158 -27.12 -5.09 10.73
CA ASP A 158 -28.43 -4.51 11.09
C ASP A 158 -29.60 -4.84 10.16
N GLU A 159 -29.54 -5.88 9.34
CA GLU A 159 -30.68 -6.25 8.47
C GLU A 159 -31.48 -7.47 8.97
N HIS A 160 -31.42 -7.83 10.26
CA HIS A 160 -32.18 -8.99 10.75
C HIS A 160 -33.12 -8.70 11.93
N LEU A 161 -33.63 -7.48 12.12
CA LEU A 161 -34.60 -7.13 13.14
C LEU A 161 -35.70 -6.19 12.62
N ARG A 162 -36.40 -6.59 11.55
CA ARG A 162 -37.70 -5.97 11.20
C ARG A 162 -38.62 -7.02 10.60
N ASP A 163 -39.07 -7.94 11.43
CA ASP A 163 -40.32 -8.69 11.24
C ASP A 163 -40.80 -9.21 12.57
N TYR A 164 -41.54 -8.35 13.25
CA TYR A 164 -42.62 -8.72 14.19
C TYR A 164 -43.53 -7.50 14.35
#